data_c630b0ed234465e7a8ac4df0e235d6e3
#
_entry.id   c630b0ed234465e7a8ac4df0e235d6e3
#
_cell.length_a   1.000
_cell.length_b   1.000
_cell.length_c   1.000
_cell.angle_alpha   90.00
_cell.angle_beta   90.00
_cell.angle_gamma   90.00
#
_symmetry.space_group_name_H-M   'P 1'
#
loop_
_entity.id
_entity.type
_entity.pdbx_description
1 polymer ?
#
loop_
_entity_poly.entity_id
_entity_poly.type
_entity_poly.pdbx_seq_one_letter_code
_entity_poly.pdbx_strand_id
1 'polypeptide(L)'
;MAHQPLVLLVPKDRLTGILTSNGLVGYGYDVLTAAGVEEAFDLLSTNPRISVLVINVETENAFKGLALAKTARRDDPKIKVIYTCAIPNRLPEREKVTDAPCIRTPYHPHQLVGVIGQISTRYVANEYELHAV
;
A
#
# COMPACT_ATOMS: atom_id res chain seq x y z
N MET A 1 9.84 9.12 19.89
CA MET A 1 10.00 9.49 18.48
C MET A 1 9.07 8.68 17.61
N ALA A 2 8.27 9.35 16.82
CA ALA A 2 7.42 8.65 15.86
C ALA A 2 8.28 8.10 14.73
N HIS A 3 8.23 6.80 14.53
CA HIS A 3 8.88 6.18 13.37
C HIS A 3 8.01 6.38 12.13
N GLN A 4 8.64 6.71 11.01
CA GLN A 4 7.94 6.73 9.75
C GLN A 4 7.45 5.32 9.42
N PRO A 5 6.31 5.19 8.75
CA PRO A 5 5.84 3.89 8.32
C PRO A 5 6.86 3.19 7.42
N LEU A 6 6.98 1.89 7.57
CA LEU A 6 7.71 1.08 6.61
C LEU A 6 6.74 0.68 5.51
N VAL A 7 7.04 1.09 4.29
CA VAL A 7 6.21 0.85 3.12
C VAL A 7 6.77 -0.32 2.33
N LEU A 8 5.92 -1.31 2.04
CA LEU A 8 6.25 -2.34 1.07
C LEU A 8 5.65 -1.93 -0.26
N LEU A 9 6.50 -1.75 -1.25
CA LEU A 9 6.10 -1.33 -2.59
C LEU A 9 6.20 -2.51 -3.55
N VAL A 10 5.10 -2.83 -4.20
CA VAL A 10 5.05 -3.85 -5.27
C VAL A 10 4.66 -3.12 -6.55
N PRO A 11 5.64 -2.57 -7.28
CA PRO A 11 5.36 -1.69 -8.41
C PRO A 11 5.02 -2.46 -9.68
N LYS A 12 4.49 -1.73 -10.67
CA LYS A 12 4.19 -2.26 -11.99
C LYS A 12 5.44 -2.77 -12.70
N ASP A 13 6.53 -2.01 -12.58
CA ASP A 13 7.79 -2.33 -13.24
C ASP A 13 8.95 -1.74 -12.43
N ARG A 14 10.17 -2.12 -12.83
CA ARG A 14 11.36 -1.73 -12.09
C ARG A 14 11.57 -0.21 -12.07
N LEU A 15 11.36 0.45 -13.18
CA LEU A 15 11.57 1.90 -13.27
C LEU A 15 10.61 2.65 -12.36
N THR A 16 9.33 2.32 -12.42
CA THR A 16 8.32 2.90 -11.53
C THR A 16 8.69 2.66 -10.07
N GLY A 17 9.18 1.46 -9.75
CA GLY A 17 9.61 1.14 -8.41
C GLY A 17 10.75 2.01 -7.92
N ILE A 18 11.76 2.23 -8.75
CA ILE A 18 12.90 3.07 -8.41
C ILE A 18 12.46 4.51 -8.16
N LEU A 19 11.66 5.06 -9.08
CA LEU A 19 11.20 6.44 -8.98
C LEU A 19 10.31 6.65 -7.75
N THR A 20 9.40 5.72 -7.51
CA THR A 20 8.49 5.80 -6.36
C THR A 20 9.26 5.65 -5.06
N SER A 21 10.14 4.67 -4.97
CA SER A 21 10.95 4.42 -3.77
C SER A 21 11.80 5.66 -3.43
N ASN A 22 12.48 6.21 -4.43
CA ASN A 22 13.30 7.40 -4.22
C ASN A 22 12.46 8.58 -3.73
N GLY A 23 11.27 8.75 -4.30
CA GLY A 23 10.36 9.81 -3.88
C GLY A 23 9.91 9.64 -2.45
N LEU A 24 9.53 8.42 -2.06
CA LEU A 24 9.08 8.13 -0.70
C LEU A 24 10.21 8.32 0.31
N VAL A 25 11.40 7.85 -0.01
CA VAL A 25 12.58 8.03 0.85
C VAL A 25 12.87 9.52 1.03
N GLY A 26 12.72 10.30 -0.02
CA GLY A 26 12.90 11.75 0.05
C GLY A 26 11.93 12.43 1.02
N TYR A 27 10.76 11.84 1.25
CA TYR A 27 9.79 12.33 2.24
C TYR A 27 9.98 11.71 3.62
N GLY A 28 11.02 10.90 3.81
CA GLY A 28 11.35 10.33 5.11
C GLY A 28 10.79 8.94 5.39
N TYR A 29 10.16 8.30 4.41
CA TYR A 29 9.64 6.94 4.60
C TYR A 29 10.73 5.89 4.40
N ASP A 30 10.62 4.80 5.15
CA ASP A 30 11.40 3.60 4.88
C ASP A 30 10.65 2.76 3.86
N VAL A 31 11.37 2.23 2.86
CA VAL A 31 10.73 1.51 1.76
C VAL A 31 11.45 0.19 1.48
N LEU A 32 10.67 -0.88 1.36
CA LEU A 32 11.12 -2.14 0.78
C LEU A 32 10.39 -2.30 -0.54
N THR A 33 11.10 -2.74 -1.57
CA THR A 33 10.50 -2.95 -2.89
C THR A 33 10.58 -4.43 -3.25
N ALA A 34 9.44 -5.00 -3.64
CA ALA A 34 9.34 -6.38 -4.10
C ALA A 34 9.17 -6.40 -5.61
N ALA A 35 9.82 -7.37 -6.26
CA ALA A 35 9.71 -7.54 -7.70
C ALA A 35 8.37 -8.12 -8.13
N GLY A 36 7.67 -8.81 -7.22
CA GLY A 36 6.37 -9.41 -7.50
C GLY A 36 5.69 -9.87 -6.24
N VAL A 37 4.56 -10.54 -6.42
CA VAL A 37 3.70 -10.98 -5.31
C VAL A 37 4.41 -11.98 -4.39
N GLU A 38 5.20 -12.90 -4.95
CA GLU A 38 5.88 -13.92 -4.16
C GLU A 38 6.92 -13.31 -3.21
N GLU A 39 7.73 -12.41 -3.75
CA GLU A 39 8.72 -11.71 -2.92
C GLU A 39 8.03 -10.82 -1.88
N ALA A 40 6.92 -10.18 -2.27
CA ALA A 40 6.14 -9.36 -1.34
C ALA A 40 5.60 -10.20 -0.19
N PHE A 41 5.11 -11.39 -0.47
CA PHE A 41 4.63 -12.30 0.56
C PHE A 41 5.75 -12.65 1.55
N ASP A 42 6.93 -12.97 1.03
CA ASP A 42 8.09 -13.29 1.88
C ASP A 42 8.48 -12.09 2.75
N LEU A 43 8.50 -10.90 2.18
CA LEU A 43 8.84 -9.69 2.92
C LEU A 43 7.82 -9.37 4.01
N LEU A 44 6.53 -9.54 3.71
CA LEU A 44 5.48 -9.37 4.72
C LEU A 44 5.63 -10.35 5.87
N SER A 45 5.99 -11.59 5.56
CA SER A 45 6.15 -12.64 6.57
C SER A 45 7.35 -12.41 7.49
N THR A 46 8.39 -11.77 6.98
CA THR A 46 9.65 -11.60 7.72
C THR A 46 9.82 -10.20 8.30
N ASN A 47 8.97 -9.24 7.95
CA ASN A 47 9.08 -7.85 8.40
C ASN A 47 7.77 -7.37 9.02
N PRO A 48 7.51 -7.67 10.29
CA PRO A 48 6.26 -7.23 10.94
C PRO A 48 6.12 -5.72 11.09
N ARG A 49 7.19 -4.97 10.86
CA ARG A 49 7.15 -3.50 10.86
C ARG A 49 6.43 -2.91 9.66
N ILE A 50 6.24 -3.67 8.58
CA ILE A 50 5.56 -3.15 7.40
C ILE A 50 4.15 -2.72 7.79
N SER A 51 3.85 -1.44 7.61
CA SER A 51 2.56 -0.87 7.99
C SER A 51 1.75 -0.38 6.80
N VAL A 52 2.37 -0.25 5.63
CA VAL A 52 1.71 0.17 4.40
C VAL A 52 2.12 -0.76 3.27
N LEU A 53 1.13 -1.30 2.56
CA LEU A 53 1.34 -2.09 1.35
C LEU A 53 0.83 -1.31 0.17
N VAL A 54 1.71 -0.96 -0.76
CA VAL A 54 1.36 -0.31 -2.01
C VAL A 54 1.57 -1.33 -3.12
N ILE A 55 0.49 -1.80 -3.72
CA ILE A 55 0.57 -2.90 -4.67
C ILE A 55 -0.12 -2.57 -6.00
N ASN A 56 0.61 -2.75 -7.09
CA ASN A 56 0.05 -2.61 -8.42
C ASN A 56 -0.76 -3.84 -8.78
N VAL A 57 -1.98 -3.61 -9.26
CA VAL A 57 -2.89 -4.67 -9.68
C VAL A 57 -3.33 -4.40 -11.11
N GLU A 58 -2.66 -5.05 -12.06
CA GLU A 58 -3.02 -4.96 -13.47
C GLU A 58 -3.92 -6.15 -13.84
N THR A 59 -4.66 -5.98 -14.93
CA THR A 59 -5.73 -6.90 -15.32
C THR A 59 -5.30 -8.36 -15.40
N GLU A 60 -4.07 -8.62 -15.86
CA GLU A 60 -3.58 -9.99 -16.06
C GLU A 60 -3.16 -10.69 -14.76
N ASN A 61 -2.72 -9.91 -13.76
CA ASN A 61 -2.23 -10.45 -12.50
C ASN A 61 -2.99 -9.91 -11.30
N ALA A 62 -4.17 -9.33 -11.55
CA ALA A 62 -4.94 -8.68 -10.50
C ALA A 62 -5.28 -9.62 -9.36
N PHE A 63 -5.66 -10.86 -9.66
CA PHE A 63 -6.08 -11.81 -8.63
C PHE A 63 -4.97 -12.12 -7.61
N LYS A 64 -3.74 -12.26 -8.06
CA LYS A 64 -2.61 -12.54 -7.15
C LYS A 64 -2.36 -11.36 -6.23
N GLY A 65 -2.37 -10.15 -6.77
CA GLY A 65 -2.17 -8.94 -5.98
C GLY A 65 -3.31 -8.70 -5.01
N LEU A 66 -4.54 -8.88 -5.45
CA LEU A 66 -5.71 -8.73 -4.60
C LEU A 66 -5.70 -9.77 -3.47
N ALA A 67 -5.34 -11.01 -3.78
CA ALA A 67 -5.25 -12.07 -2.78
C ALA A 67 -4.15 -11.78 -1.76
N LEU A 68 -3.01 -11.28 -2.21
CA LEU A 68 -1.92 -10.89 -1.31
C LEU A 68 -2.38 -9.81 -0.34
N ALA A 69 -3.07 -8.80 -0.84
CA ALA A 69 -3.56 -7.70 0.00
C ALA A 69 -4.55 -8.20 1.05
N LYS A 70 -5.45 -9.10 0.68
CA LYS A 70 -6.39 -9.70 1.63
C LYS A 70 -5.67 -10.51 2.70
N THR A 71 -4.67 -11.30 2.28
CA THR A 71 -3.87 -12.08 3.22
C THR A 71 -3.11 -11.16 4.19
N ALA A 72 -2.52 -10.11 3.66
CA ALA A 72 -1.81 -9.13 4.48
C ALA A 72 -2.73 -8.50 5.54
N ARG A 73 -3.93 -8.09 5.14
CA ARG A 73 -4.91 -7.49 6.06
C ARG A 73 -5.42 -8.50 7.07
N ARG A 74 -5.61 -9.75 6.67
CA ARG A 74 -6.03 -10.81 7.58
C ARG A 74 -4.97 -11.06 8.66
N ASP A 75 -3.70 -11.10 8.25
CA ASP A 75 -2.60 -11.39 9.17
C ASP A 75 -2.23 -10.17 10.01
N ASP A 76 -2.44 -8.97 9.49
CA ASP A 76 -2.23 -7.72 10.22
C ASP A 76 -3.41 -6.78 9.95
N PRO A 77 -4.42 -6.77 10.84
CA PRO A 77 -5.60 -5.91 10.65
C PRO A 77 -5.31 -4.42 10.58
N LYS A 78 -4.14 -3.99 11.03
CA LYS A 78 -3.76 -2.57 11.04
C LYS A 78 -3.03 -2.13 9.79
N ILE A 79 -2.63 -3.07 8.92
CA ILE A 79 -1.89 -2.69 7.72
C ILE A 79 -2.76 -1.84 6.79
N LYS A 80 -2.17 -0.79 6.24
CA LYS A 80 -2.82 0.05 5.25
C LYS A 80 -2.51 -0.49 3.87
N VAL A 81 -3.53 -0.60 3.02
CA VAL A 81 -3.38 -1.10 1.66
C VAL A 81 -3.75 0.00 0.68
N ILE A 82 -2.89 0.21 -0.29
CA ILE A 82 -3.11 1.14 -1.39
C ILE A 82 -2.90 0.37 -2.70
N TYR A 83 -3.89 0.36 -3.56
CA TYR A 83 -3.77 -0.23 -4.88
C TYR A 83 -3.31 0.82 -5.89
N THR A 84 -2.52 0.40 -6.88
CA THR A 84 -2.25 1.20 -8.06
C THR A 84 -2.66 0.41 -9.29
N CYS A 85 -3.28 1.05 -10.25
CA CYS A 85 -3.71 0.38 -11.47
C CYS A 85 -4.06 1.39 -12.55
N ALA A 86 -4.06 0.94 -13.81
CA ALA A 86 -4.37 1.82 -14.94
C ALA A 86 -5.86 2.15 -15.02
N ILE A 87 -6.72 1.20 -14.68
CA ILE A 87 -8.17 1.35 -14.80
C ILE A 87 -8.85 0.89 -13.51
N PRO A 88 -8.96 1.78 -12.49
CA PRO A 88 -9.50 1.40 -11.18
C PRO A 88 -10.90 0.81 -11.23
N ASN A 89 -11.74 1.27 -12.14
CA ASN A 89 -13.13 0.81 -12.23
C ASN A 89 -13.28 -0.65 -12.64
N ARG A 90 -12.20 -1.27 -13.15
CA ARG A 90 -12.22 -2.67 -13.57
C ARG A 90 -11.85 -3.63 -12.45
N LEU A 91 -11.42 -3.13 -11.30
CA LEU A 91 -11.11 -3.99 -10.18
C LEU A 91 -12.41 -4.46 -9.52
N PRO A 92 -12.55 -5.79 -9.29
CA PRO A 92 -13.76 -6.29 -8.65
C PRO A 92 -13.81 -5.87 -7.17
N GLU A 93 -14.88 -5.16 -6.80
CA GLU A 93 -15.05 -4.65 -5.44
C GLU A 93 -14.97 -5.73 -4.36
N ARG A 94 -15.51 -6.91 -4.67
CA ARG A 94 -15.52 -8.03 -3.72
C ARG A 94 -14.13 -8.56 -3.39
N GLU A 95 -13.20 -8.38 -4.31
CA GLU A 95 -11.83 -8.90 -4.17
C GLU A 95 -10.89 -7.88 -3.56
N LYS A 96 -11.33 -6.64 -3.38
CA LYS A 96 -10.52 -5.58 -2.80
C LYS A 96 -10.62 -5.59 -1.28
N VAL A 97 -9.53 -5.18 -0.66
CA VAL A 97 -9.55 -4.91 0.78
C VAL A 97 -10.45 -3.70 1.04
N THR A 98 -11.27 -3.79 2.07
CA THR A 98 -12.16 -2.69 2.48
C THR A 98 -11.32 -1.46 2.85
N ASP A 99 -11.78 -0.30 2.42
CA ASP A 99 -11.16 1.00 2.71
C ASP A 99 -9.80 1.23 2.03
N ALA A 100 -9.40 0.36 1.11
CA ALA A 100 -8.16 0.54 0.38
C ALA A 100 -8.39 1.47 -0.82
N PRO A 101 -7.69 2.62 -0.87
CA PRO A 101 -7.80 3.49 -2.03
C PRO A 101 -7.06 2.92 -3.23
N CYS A 102 -7.40 3.39 -4.41
CA CYS A 102 -6.71 3.02 -5.64
C CYS A 102 -6.19 4.28 -6.32
N ILE A 103 -4.91 4.30 -6.60
CA ILE A 103 -4.27 5.40 -7.32
C ILE A 103 -4.09 4.99 -8.77
N ARG A 104 -4.54 5.84 -9.68
CA ARG A 104 -4.41 5.58 -11.11
C ARG A 104 -2.96 5.77 -11.58
N THR A 105 -2.45 4.81 -12.33
CA THR A 105 -1.13 4.93 -12.96
C THR A 105 -1.25 5.63 -14.33
N PRO A 106 -0.23 6.41 -14.75
CA PRO A 106 0.96 6.76 -13.98
C PRO A 106 0.66 7.79 -12.89
N TYR A 107 1.42 7.76 -11.80
CA TYR A 107 1.27 8.70 -10.71
C TYR A 107 2.62 9.32 -10.36
N HIS A 108 2.58 10.45 -9.66
CA HIS A 108 3.79 11.06 -9.11
C HIS A 108 3.96 10.62 -7.65
N PRO A 109 5.21 10.40 -7.17
CA PRO A 109 5.42 9.96 -5.79
C PRO A 109 4.73 10.82 -4.73
N HIS A 110 4.63 12.14 -4.91
CA HIS A 110 3.97 12.99 -3.93
C HIS A 110 2.47 12.70 -3.81
N GLN A 111 1.84 12.17 -4.86
CA GLN A 111 0.43 11.76 -4.77
C GLN A 111 0.28 10.58 -3.80
N LEU A 112 1.21 9.64 -3.88
CA LEU A 112 1.22 8.50 -2.98
C LEU A 112 1.47 8.94 -1.53
N VAL A 113 2.41 9.85 -1.33
CA VAL A 113 2.66 10.43 0.00
C VAL A 113 1.40 11.08 0.57
N GLY A 114 0.67 11.82 -0.26
CA GLY A 114 -0.58 12.44 0.15
C GLY A 114 -1.62 11.41 0.59
N VAL A 115 -1.76 10.33 -0.15
CA VAL A 115 -2.71 9.25 0.20
C VAL A 115 -2.30 8.54 1.48
N ILE A 116 -1.02 8.22 1.65
CA ILE A 116 -0.53 7.61 2.89
C ILE A 116 -0.84 8.51 4.08
N GLY A 117 -0.59 9.80 3.93
CA GLY A 117 -0.89 10.77 4.99
C GLY A 117 -2.38 10.84 5.33
N GLN A 118 -3.23 10.86 4.32
CA GLN A 118 -4.68 10.89 4.52
C GLN A 118 -5.20 9.66 5.25
N ILE A 119 -4.74 8.49 4.87
CA ILE A 119 -5.14 7.25 5.53
C ILE A 119 -4.73 7.27 7.00
N SER A 120 -3.50 7.67 7.28
CA SER A 120 -2.98 7.73 8.64
C SER A 120 -3.76 8.75 9.48
N THR A 121 -4.08 9.90 8.91
CA THR A 121 -4.86 10.94 9.59
C THR A 121 -6.28 10.48 9.90
N ARG A 122 -6.94 9.83 8.94
CA ARG A 122 -8.29 9.30 9.16
C ARG A 122 -8.32 8.26 10.27
N TYR A 123 -7.33 7.40 10.29
CA TYR A 123 -7.24 6.38 11.32
C TYR A 123 -7.11 7.00 12.71
N VAL A 124 -6.22 7.97 12.85
CA VAL A 124 -6.03 8.69 14.11
C VAL A 124 -7.30 9.45 14.50
N ALA A 125 -7.97 10.11 13.56
CA ALA A 125 -9.21 10.83 13.81
C ALA A 125 -10.30 9.89 14.32
N ASN A 126 -10.44 8.71 13.71
CA ASN A 126 -11.43 7.73 14.14
C ASN A 126 -11.16 7.22 15.53
N GLU A 127 -9.90 6.95 15.87
CA GLU A 127 -9.53 6.56 17.24
C GLU A 127 -9.89 7.66 18.23
N TYR A 128 -9.63 8.89 17.88
CA TYR A 128 -9.96 10.02 18.73
C TYR A 128 -11.45 10.13 18.97
N GLU A 129 -12.26 9.97 17.94
CA GLU A 129 -13.72 9.99 18.06
C GLU A 129 -14.24 8.90 18.98
N LEU A 130 -13.68 7.69 18.86
CA LEU A 130 -14.06 6.57 19.71
C LEU A 130 -13.73 6.82 21.16
N HIS A 131 -12.67 7.52 21.46
CA HIS A 131 -12.26 7.81 22.83
C HIS A 131 -12.91 9.07 23.41
N ALA A 132 -13.44 9.94 22.55
CA ALA A 132 -14.08 11.18 22.99
C ALA A 132 -15.53 10.96 23.50
N VAL A 133 -16.08 9.79 23.25
CA VAL A 133 -17.42 9.41 23.71
C VAL A 133 -17.33 8.66 25.02
#